data_5273988a9cbf5d43fb0fb3e19d278e04
#
_entry.id   5273988a9cbf5d43fb0fb3e19d278e04
#
_cell.length_a   1.000
_cell.length_b   1.000
_cell.length_c   1.000
_cell.angle_alpha   90.00
_cell.angle_beta   90.00
_cell.angle_gamma   90.00
#
_symmetry.space_group_name_H-M   'P 1'
#
loop_
_entity.id
_entity.type
_entity.pdbx_description
1 polymer ?
#
loop_
_entity_poly.entity_id
_entity_poly.type
_entity_poly.pdbx_seq_one_letter_code
_entity_poly.pdbx_strand_id
1 'polypeptide(L)'
;MENGGKEIAVSEKLKIGVLVSGSGTNLQAILDESSDGLPVEVVKVVSSRPDAYGIKRARAAGIPVVWLNREAYADPIAADRFIAKELADAGAQYVVMAGYMRKVTPVLLEAFPNRVVNLHPALLPAFKGAHAIQDAFDAGVKVTGVTVHFANEDYDRGPIIAQRPVAVREGDTVDDLAARIHDMEHLLYPEVLGMIAQGRVHVTPEGKVSVDA
;
A
#
# COMPACT_ATOMS: atom_id res chain seq x y z
N MET A 1 39.71 6.36 31.17
CA MET A 1 39.31 6.33 29.73
C MET A 1 37.93 5.70 29.68
N GLU A 2 36.90 6.55 29.71
CA GLU A 2 35.51 6.10 29.65
C GLU A 2 35.14 5.96 28.17
N ASN A 3 34.85 4.73 27.77
CA ASN A 3 34.28 4.41 26.47
C ASN A 3 32.77 4.76 26.52
N GLY A 4 32.45 5.99 26.13
CA GLY A 4 31.08 6.40 25.87
C GLY A 4 30.53 5.70 24.63
N GLY A 5 29.97 4.53 24.81
CA GLY A 5 29.13 3.91 23.79
C GLY A 5 27.95 4.85 23.49
N LYS A 6 27.95 5.51 22.31
CA LYS A 6 26.74 6.14 21.79
C LYS A 6 25.68 5.04 21.62
N GLU A 7 24.70 4.97 22.51
CA GLU A 7 23.46 4.29 22.23
C GLU A 7 22.89 4.92 20.94
N ILE A 8 22.86 4.12 19.88
CA ILE A 8 22.15 4.48 18.65
C ILE A 8 20.66 4.48 19.05
N ALA A 9 20.08 5.68 19.15
CA ALA A 9 18.65 5.82 19.36
C ALA A 9 17.95 5.01 18.26
N VAL A 10 17.24 3.95 18.65
CA VAL A 10 16.35 3.20 17.73
C VAL A 10 15.32 4.21 17.24
N SER A 11 15.40 4.59 15.97
CA SER A 11 14.41 5.50 15.39
C SER A 11 13.04 4.84 15.54
N GLU A 12 12.06 5.59 16.02
CA GLU A 12 10.70 5.08 16.21
C GLU A 12 10.18 4.58 14.85
N LYS A 13 9.66 3.33 14.81
CA LYS A 13 9.15 2.74 13.57
C LYS A 13 7.93 3.52 13.07
N LEU A 14 7.82 3.68 11.76
CA LEU A 14 6.62 4.24 11.12
C LEU A 14 5.42 3.33 11.36
N LYS A 15 4.40 3.82 12.06
CA LYS A 15 3.17 3.09 12.33
C LYS A 15 2.21 3.17 11.16
N ILE A 16 1.87 2.04 10.58
CA ILE A 16 0.95 1.96 9.43
C ILE A 16 -0.30 1.12 9.74
N GLY A 17 -1.44 1.59 9.23
CA GLY A 17 -2.65 0.79 9.12
C GLY A 17 -2.75 0.21 7.71
N VAL A 18 -3.07 -1.08 7.57
CA VAL A 18 -3.11 -1.74 6.27
C VAL A 18 -4.53 -2.15 5.89
N LEU A 19 -4.96 -1.79 4.67
CA LEU A 19 -6.26 -2.14 4.12
C LEU A 19 -6.10 -3.32 3.14
N VAL A 20 -6.94 -4.34 3.29
CA VAL A 20 -6.94 -5.54 2.44
C VAL A 20 -8.35 -5.92 1.97
N SER A 21 -8.47 -6.65 0.84
CA SER A 21 -9.74 -7.20 0.37
C SER A 21 -9.65 -8.68 -0.05
N GLY A 22 -8.45 -9.24 -0.18
CA GLY A 22 -8.23 -10.56 -0.77
C GLY A 22 -7.11 -11.36 -0.13
N SER A 23 -6.21 -11.89 -0.96
CA SER A 23 -5.11 -12.79 -0.58
C SER A 23 -4.13 -12.20 0.44
N GLY A 24 -3.90 -10.88 0.39
CA GLY A 24 -2.98 -10.18 1.29
C GLY A 24 -1.50 -10.49 1.06
N THR A 25 -1.10 -10.79 -0.17
CA THR A 25 0.31 -11.07 -0.50
C THR A 25 1.20 -9.84 -0.30
N ASN A 26 0.72 -8.65 -0.67
CA ASN A 26 1.42 -7.40 -0.39
C ASN A 26 1.52 -7.11 1.12
N LEU A 27 0.47 -7.43 1.91
CA LEU A 27 0.58 -7.37 3.37
C LEU A 27 1.67 -8.32 3.88
N GLN A 28 1.75 -9.55 3.35
CA GLN A 28 2.78 -10.51 3.74
C GLN A 28 4.18 -9.96 3.45
N ALA A 29 4.42 -9.43 2.24
CA ALA A 29 5.71 -8.84 1.89
C ALA A 29 6.12 -7.71 2.87
N ILE A 30 5.19 -6.83 3.24
CA ILE A 30 5.44 -5.78 4.24
C ILE A 30 5.78 -6.38 5.61
N LEU A 31 5.10 -7.44 6.03
CA LEU A 31 5.35 -8.10 7.32
C LEU A 31 6.72 -8.79 7.36
N ASP A 32 7.08 -9.47 6.28
CA ASP A 32 8.37 -10.17 6.16
C ASP A 32 9.52 -9.16 6.22
N GLU A 33 9.47 -8.09 5.44
CA GLU A 33 10.48 -7.02 5.47
C GLU A 33 10.52 -6.26 6.81
N SER A 34 9.36 -6.09 7.48
CA SER A 34 9.31 -5.47 8.81
C SER A 34 10.01 -6.32 9.88
N SER A 35 10.04 -7.64 9.68
CA SER A 35 10.79 -8.58 10.51
C SER A 35 12.28 -8.55 10.20
N ASP A 36 12.67 -8.23 8.97
CA ASP A 36 14.04 -8.17 8.48
C ASP A 36 14.69 -6.77 8.62
N GLY A 37 14.01 -5.84 9.30
CA GLY A 37 14.61 -4.55 9.65
C GLY A 37 14.03 -3.33 8.96
N LEU A 38 13.01 -3.46 8.10
CA LEU A 38 12.26 -2.32 7.60
C LEU A 38 11.69 -1.52 8.79
N PRO A 39 11.95 -0.20 8.90
CA PRO A 39 11.55 0.61 10.05
C PRO A 39 10.04 0.96 10.01
N VAL A 40 9.20 -0.05 9.83
CA VAL A 40 7.75 0.03 9.73
C VAL A 40 7.10 -0.92 10.73
N GLU A 41 6.00 -0.50 11.35
CA GLU A 41 5.17 -1.31 12.24
C GLU A 41 3.73 -1.32 11.72
N VAL A 42 3.21 -2.51 11.42
CA VAL A 42 1.78 -2.67 11.10
C VAL A 42 0.99 -2.72 12.40
N VAL A 43 0.30 -1.62 12.76
CA VAL A 43 -0.43 -1.51 14.03
C VAL A 43 -1.84 -2.08 13.96
N LYS A 44 -2.44 -2.10 12.79
CA LYS A 44 -3.78 -2.68 12.56
C LYS A 44 -4.01 -3.01 11.09
N VAL A 45 -4.78 -4.06 10.85
CA VAL A 45 -5.30 -4.41 9.52
C VAL A 45 -6.81 -4.24 9.49
N VAL A 46 -7.32 -3.56 8.46
CA VAL A 46 -8.75 -3.46 8.20
C VAL A 46 -9.07 -4.18 6.89
N SER A 47 -9.96 -5.15 6.95
CA SER A 47 -10.41 -5.87 5.75
C SER A 47 -11.77 -5.36 5.29
N SER A 48 -11.92 -5.20 3.97
CA SER A 48 -13.24 -4.92 3.39
C SER A 48 -14.18 -6.11 3.43
N ARG A 49 -13.65 -7.34 3.63
CA ARG A 49 -14.39 -8.60 3.57
C ARG A 49 -14.01 -9.51 4.74
N PRO A 50 -14.98 -10.20 5.37
CA PRO A 50 -14.71 -11.08 6.51
C PRO A 50 -13.98 -12.38 6.13
N ASP A 51 -14.00 -12.76 4.85
CA ASP A 51 -13.42 -13.97 4.30
C ASP A 51 -12.05 -13.76 3.63
N ALA A 52 -11.50 -12.53 3.63
CA ALA A 52 -10.21 -12.23 3.04
C ALA A 52 -9.07 -13.01 3.72
N TYR A 53 -8.21 -13.66 2.92
CA TYR A 53 -7.09 -14.44 3.46
C TYR A 53 -6.05 -13.55 4.17
N GLY A 54 -5.95 -12.27 3.80
CA GLY A 54 -5.13 -11.29 4.51
C GLY A 54 -5.41 -11.19 6.01
N ILE A 55 -6.66 -11.50 6.45
CA ILE A 55 -7.02 -11.60 7.87
C ILE A 55 -6.21 -12.70 8.57
N LYS A 56 -6.04 -13.87 7.90
CA LYS A 56 -5.27 -14.99 8.46
C LYS A 56 -3.80 -14.63 8.61
N ARG A 57 -3.24 -13.92 7.62
CA ARG A 57 -1.84 -13.46 7.64
C ARG A 57 -1.59 -12.49 8.79
N ALA A 58 -2.46 -11.47 8.94
CA ALA A 58 -2.36 -10.51 10.03
C ALA A 58 -2.45 -11.17 11.41
N ARG A 59 -3.41 -12.09 11.59
CA ARG A 59 -3.56 -12.83 12.86
C ARG A 59 -2.34 -13.71 13.17
N ALA A 60 -1.77 -14.37 12.16
CA ALA A 60 -0.56 -15.17 12.33
C ALA A 60 0.64 -14.34 12.78
N ALA A 61 0.69 -13.06 12.36
CA ALA A 61 1.68 -12.09 12.80
C ALA A 61 1.32 -11.36 14.12
N GLY A 62 0.22 -11.74 14.79
CA GLY A 62 -0.22 -11.12 16.05
C GLY A 62 -0.82 -9.72 15.90
N ILE A 63 -1.17 -9.30 14.68
CA ILE A 63 -1.68 -7.96 14.40
C ILE A 63 -3.20 -7.91 14.63
N PRO A 64 -3.72 -6.88 15.32
CA PRO A 64 -5.16 -6.66 15.47
C PRO A 64 -5.85 -6.49 14.12
N VAL A 65 -6.96 -7.19 13.91
CA VAL A 65 -7.72 -7.17 12.66
C VAL A 65 -9.19 -6.85 12.93
N VAL A 66 -9.73 -5.95 12.13
CA VAL A 66 -11.16 -5.68 12.03
C VAL A 66 -11.60 -5.80 10.57
N TRP A 67 -12.89 -5.93 10.33
CA TRP A 67 -13.46 -5.91 8.98
C TRP A 67 -14.74 -5.09 8.94
N LEU A 68 -15.09 -4.61 7.74
CA LEU A 68 -16.32 -3.85 7.53
C LEU A 68 -17.52 -4.76 7.80
N ASN A 69 -18.44 -4.29 8.64
CA ASN A 69 -19.73 -4.93 8.79
C ASN A 69 -20.59 -4.66 7.54
N ARG A 70 -21.78 -5.28 7.46
CA ARG A 70 -22.66 -5.17 6.30
C ARG A 70 -23.08 -3.73 6.00
N GLU A 71 -23.34 -2.93 7.02
CA GLU A 71 -23.78 -1.54 6.89
C GLU A 71 -22.64 -0.65 6.37
N ALA A 72 -21.48 -0.72 7.00
CA ALA A 72 -20.28 0.00 6.56
C ALA A 72 -19.84 -0.46 5.17
N TYR A 73 -19.99 -1.74 4.82
CA TYR A 73 -19.69 -2.21 3.47
C TYR A 73 -20.61 -1.60 2.41
N ALA A 74 -21.88 -1.37 2.70
CA ALA A 74 -22.86 -0.82 1.77
C ALA A 74 -22.71 0.69 1.53
N ASP A 75 -22.18 1.44 2.50
CA ASP A 75 -21.97 2.89 2.42
C ASP A 75 -20.48 3.22 2.44
N PRO A 76 -19.89 3.73 1.32
CA PRO A 76 -18.50 4.09 1.26
C PRO A 76 -18.07 5.14 2.30
N ILE A 77 -18.92 6.10 2.62
CA ILE A 77 -18.62 7.14 3.62
C ILE A 77 -18.58 6.52 5.03
N ALA A 78 -19.55 5.66 5.35
CA ALA A 78 -19.57 4.95 6.62
C ALA A 78 -18.36 3.99 6.75
N ALA A 79 -17.97 3.32 5.66
CA ALA A 79 -16.78 2.48 5.61
C ALA A 79 -15.52 3.28 5.94
N ASP A 80 -15.32 4.42 5.27
CA ASP A 80 -14.12 5.22 5.46
C ASP A 80 -14.08 5.91 6.83
N ARG A 81 -15.24 6.30 7.38
CA ARG A 81 -15.33 6.80 8.77
C ARG A 81 -14.94 5.71 9.78
N PHE A 82 -15.39 4.49 9.57
CA PHE A 82 -15.01 3.34 10.39
C PHE A 82 -13.51 3.07 10.29
N ILE A 83 -12.96 3.00 9.06
CA ILE A 83 -11.54 2.78 8.81
C ILE A 83 -10.70 3.87 9.48
N ALA A 84 -11.04 5.14 9.24
CA ALA A 84 -10.30 6.28 9.79
C ALA A 84 -10.25 6.23 11.32
N LYS A 85 -11.39 5.93 11.97
CA LYS A 85 -11.47 5.79 13.43
C LYS A 85 -10.60 4.62 13.91
N GLU A 86 -10.75 3.43 13.33
CA GLU A 86 -10.02 2.22 13.75
C GLU A 86 -8.50 2.37 13.62
N LEU A 87 -8.04 3.06 12.56
CA LEU A 87 -6.62 3.27 12.33
C LEU A 87 -6.06 4.40 13.21
N ALA A 88 -6.81 5.48 13.39
CA ALA A 88 -6.41 6.56 14.30
C ALA A 88 -6.31 6.08 15.77
N ASP A 89 -7.30 5.30 16.25
CA ASP A 89 -7.28 4.70 17.58
C ASP A 89 -6.10 3.75 17.79
N ALA A 90 -5.61 3.11 16.71
CA ALA A 90 -4.43 2.26 16.75
C ALA A 90 -3.11 3.05 16.64
N GLY A 91 -3.16 4.37 16.48
CA GLY A 91 -2.00 5.23 16.33
C GLY A 91 -1.34 5.14 14.96
N ALA A 92 -2.04 4.71 13.91
CA ALA A 92 -1.50 4.68 12.55
C ALA A 92 -1.17 6.10 12.07
N GLN A 93 0.02 6.26 11.49
CA GLN A 93 0.49 7.50 10.89
C GLN A 93 0.21 7.54 9.38
N TYR A 94 0.20 6.38 8.74
CA TYR A 94 -0.10 6.18 7.32
C TYR A 94 -1.12 5.07 7.12
N VAL A 95 -1.87 5.16 6.03
CA VAL A 95 -2.77 4.12 5.54
C VAL A 95 -2.19 3.50 4.29
N VAL A 96 -2.06 2.17 4.26
CA VAL A 96 -1.45 1.41 3.16
C VAL A 96 -2.51 0.51 2.53
N MET A 97 -2.86 0.77 1.27
CA MET A 97 -3.83 -0.02 0.52
C MET A 97 -3.15 -1.22 -0.15
N ALA A 98 -3.14 -2.37 0.52
CA ALA A 98 -2.48 -3.59 0.06
C ALA A 98 -3.48 -4.56 -0.59
N GLY A 99 -3.87 -4.29 -1.83
CA GLY A 99 -4.93 -5.03 -2.52
C GLY A 99 -6.32 -4.72 -1.97
N TYR A 100 -6.56 -3.46 -1.62
CA TYR A 100 -7.88 -2.97 -1.19
C TYR A 100 -8.70 -2.55 -2.41
N MET A 101 -9.79 -3.29 -2.69
CA MET A 101 -10.57 -3.20 -3.93
C MET A 101 -11.76 -2.23 -3.83
N ARG A 102 -11.66 -1.20 -3.01
CA ARG A 102 -12.69 -0.16 -2.88
C ARG A 102 -12.07 1.22 -3.06
N LYS A 103 -12.85 2.12 -3.68
CA LYS A 103 -12.47 3.53 -3.75
C LYS A 103 -12.57 4.15 -2.37
N VAL A 104 -11.54 4.89 -1.96
CA VAL A 104 -11.56 5.72 -0.76
C VAL A 104 -12.31 7.04 -1.04
N THR A 105 -12.94 7.57 -0.01
CA THR A 105 -13.69 8.83 -0.07
C THR A 105 -12.88 9.98 0.55
N PRO A 106 -13.30 11.24 0.40
CA PRO A 106 -12.67 12.37 1.08
C PRO A 106 -12.56 12.17 2.60
N VAL A 107 -13.47 11.42 3.22
CA VAL A 107 -13.45 11.16 4.68
C VAL A 107 -12.15 10.51 5.14
N LEU A 108 -11.66 9.49 4.43
CA LEU A 108 -10.39 8.85 4.77
C LEU A 108 -9.20 9.73 4.38
N LEU A 109 -9.28 10.39 3.22
CA LEU A 109 -8.21 11.26 2.73
C LEU A 109 -7.99 12.49 3.62
N GLU A 110 -9.05 13.08 4.17
CA GLU A 110 -9.00 14.20 5.12
C GLU A 110 -8.48 13.76 6.50
N ALA A 111 -8.78 12.54 6.93
CA ALA A 111 -8.27 11.99 8.18
C ALA A 111 -6.76 11.69 8.11
N PHE A 112 -6.24 11.37 6.90
CA PHE A 112 -4.84 11.05 6.63
C PHE A 112 -4.30 11.84 5.42
N PRO A 113 -4.20 13.18 5.49
CA PRO A 113 -3.85 14.03 4.36
C PRO A 113 -2.44 13.72 3.85
N ASN A 114 -2.31 13.36 2.56
CA ASN A 114 -1.07 12.91 1.92
C ASN A 114 -0.41 11.71 2.63
N ARG A 115 -1.21 10.83 3.25
CA ARG A 115 -0.72 9.67 4.00
C ARG A 115 -1.49 8.39 3.68
N VAL A 116 -2.30 8.40 2.64
CA VAL A 116 -2.95 7.18 2.10
C VAL A 116 -2.14 6.75 0.88
N VAL A 117 -1.44 5.62 0.98
CA VAL A 117 -0.56 5.09 -0.06
C VAL A 117 -1.26 3.92 -0.75
N ASN A 118 -1.28 3.95 -2.08
CA ASN A 118 -1.84 2.88 -2.91
C ASN A 118 -0.77 2.30 -3.83
N LEU A 119 -0.95 1.03 -4.15
CA LEU A 119 -0.16 0.30 -5.13
C LEU A 119 -1.07 -0.12 -6.28
N HIS A 120 -0.66 0.20 -7.52
CA HIS A 120 -1.40 -0.07 -8.74
C HIS A 120 -0.55 -0.92 -9.70
N PRO A 121 -1.09 -2.02 -10.28
CA PRO A 121 -0.35 -2.97 -11.09
C PRO A 121 -0.20 -2.53 -12.55
N ALA A 122 0.14 -1.27 -12.79
CA ALA A 122 0.49 -0.72 -14.11
C ALA A 122 1.40 0.50 -13.96
N LEU A 123 1.97 0.98 -15.08
CA LEU A 123 2.68 2.26 -15.14
C LEU A 123 1.67 3.40 -15.34
N LEU A 124 1.16 3.97 -14.26
CA LEU A 124 0.28 5.14 -14.33
C LEU A 124 0.94 6.28 -15.13
N PRO A 125 0.19 7.02 -15.95
CA PRO A 125 -1.27 7.09 -16.03
C PRO A 125 -1.95 6.06 -16.96
N ALA A 126 -1.23 5.07 -17.49
CA ALA A 126 -1.79 4.01 -18.32
C ALA A 126 -2.54 2.95 -17.48
N PHE A 127 -3.50 2.27 -18.08
CA PHE A 127 -4.21 1.11 -17.52
C PHE A 127 -4.74 1.32 -16.10
N LYS A 128 -5.49 2.41 -15.88
CA LYS A 128 -6.18 2.68 -14.60
C LYS A 128 -7.32 1.68 -14.38
N GLY A 129 -7.67 1.44 -13.12
CA GLY A 129 -8.83 0.63 -12.77
C GLY A 129 -8.50 -0.79 -12.35
N ALA A 130 -9.56 -1.59 -12.14
CA ALA A 130 -9.46 -2.90 -11.48
C ALA A 130 -8.85 -4.01 -12.34
N HIS A 131 -8.73 -3.82 -13.66
CA HIS A 131 -8.29 -4.84 -14.62
C HIS A 131 -6.96 -4.50 -15.30
N ALA A 132 -6.15 -3.66 -14.68
CA ALA A 132 -4.93 -3.08 -15.26
C ALA A 132 -3.97 -4.11 -15.90
N ILE A 133 -3.80 -5.28 -15.30
CA ILE A 133 -2.93 -6.35 -15.83
C ILE A 133 -3.53 -6.93 -17.11
N GLN A 134 -4.82 -7.27 -17.09
CA GLN A 134 -5.53 -7.78 -18.26
C GLN A 134 -5.55 -6.77 -19.41
N ASP A 135 -5.87 -5.50 -19.07
CA ASP A 135 -5.93 -4.42 -20.06
C ASP A 135 -4.58 -4.17 -20.73
N ALA A 136 -3.48 -4.23 -19.95
CA ALA A 136 -2.13 -4.10 -20.48
C ALA A 136 -1.76 -5.29 -21.39
N PHE A 137 -2.14 -6.50 -21.00
CA PHE A 137 -1.91 -7.71 -21.78
C PHE A 137 -2.69 -7.66 -23.11
N ASP A 138 -3.98 -7.35 -23.06
CA ASP A 138 -4.86 -7.28 -24.24
C ASP A 138 -4.47 -6.15 -25.21
N ALA A 139 -3.94 -5.04 -24.68
CA ALA A 139 -3.40 -3.95 -25.50
C ALA A 139 -2.11 -4.31 -26.22
N GLY A 140 -1.50 -5.46 -25.91
CA GLY A 140 -0.28 -5.94 -26.57
C GLY A 140 0.97 -5.08 -26.31
N VAL A 141 1.00 -4.31 -25.20
CA VAL A 141 2.18 -3.52 -24.84
C VAL A 141 3.36 -4.42 -24.52
N LYS A 142 4.58 -3.93 -24.73
CA LYS A 142 5.79 -4.69 -24.44
C LYS A 142 6.34 -4.44 -23.03
N VAL A 143 5.86 -3.37 -22.41
CA VAL A 143 6.23 -2.98 -21.03
C VAL A 143 5.00 -2.47 -20.32
N THR A 144 4.76 -2.97 -19.13
CA THR A 144 3.84 -2.43 -18.11
C THR A 144 4.63 -2.25 -16.82
N GLY A 145 4.02 -2.33 -15.64
CA GLY A 145 4.79 -2.22 -14.40
C GLY A 145 3.93 -2.07 -13.16
N VAL A 146 4.52 -1.46 -12.15
CA VAL A 146 3.91 -1.19 -10.86
C VAL A 146 4.11 0.27 -10.52
N THR A 147 3.09 0.90 -9.96
CA THR A 147 3.11 2.28 -9.46
C THR A 147 2.71 2.31 -7.98
N VAL A 148 3.53 2.92 -7.15
CA VAL A 148 3.14 3.33 -5.79
C VAL A 148 2.90 4.83 -5.79
N HIS A 149 1.74 5.26 -5.30
CA HIS A 149 1.32 6.65 -5.32
C HIS A 149 0.49 7.01 -4.08
N PHE A 150 0.38 8.28 -3.76
CA PHE A 150 -0.60 8.73 -2.79
C PHE A 150 -2.00 8.66 -3.41
N ALA A 151 -2.97 8.16 -2.67
CA ALA A 151 -4.36 8.19 -3.10
C ALA A 151 -4.93 9.62 -3.02
N ASN A 152 -5.81 9.94 -3.94
CA ASN A 152 -6.59 11.16 -3.96
C ASN A 152 -8.06 10.85 -4.35
N GLU A 153 -8.89 11.86 -4.49
CA GLU A 153 -10.31 11.70 -4.86
C GLU A 153 -10.50 11.09 -6.26
N ASP A 154 -9.54 11.31 -7.16
CA ASP A 154 -9.53 10.74 -8.49
C ASP A 154 -8.87 9.38 -8.50
N TYR A 155 -9.59 8.37 -9.00
CA TYR A 155 -9.09 6.99 -9.03
C TYR A 155 -7.80 6.89 -9.86
N ASP A 156 -6.72 6.35 -9.25
CA ASP A 156 -5.41 6.15 -9.86
C ASP A 156 -4.81 7.42 -10.52
N ARG A 157 -4.98 8.59 -9.86
CA ARG A 157 -4.48 9.90 -10.34
C ARG A 157 -3.67 10.67 -9.31
N GLY A 158 -3.45 10.10 -8.14
CA GLY A 158 -2.69 10.76 -7.10
C GLY A 158 -1.19 10.86 -7.40
N PRO A 159 -0.46 11.66 -6.63
CA PRO A 159 0.98 11.90 -6.83
C PRO A 159 1.79 10.60 -6.77
N ILE A 160 2.56 10.32 -7.83
CA ILE A 160 3.38 9.12 -7.95
C ILE A 160 4.61 9.23 -7.08
N ILE A 161 4.87 8.20 -6.25
CA ILE A 161 6.06 8.10 -5.40
C ILE A 161 7.17 7.35 -6.15
N ALA A 162 6.84 6.16 -6.67
CA ALA A 162 7.80 5.34 -7.39
C ALA A 162 7.10 4.47 -8.45
N GLN A 163 7.85 4.10 -9.48
CA GLN A 163 7.42 3.19 -10.53
C GLN A 163 8.54 2.21 -10.85
N ARG A 164 8.15 0.97 -11.21
CA ARG A 164 9.07 -0.05 -11.73
C ARG A 164 8.48 -0.69 -12.98
N PRO A 165 9.23 -0.76 -14.08
CA PRO A 165 8.76 -1.42 -15.30
C PRO A 165 8.80 -2.94 -15.16
N VAL A 166 7.84 -3.60 -15.81
CA VAL A 166 7.77 -5.06 -15.98
C VAL A 166 7.58 -5.37 -17.45
N ALA A 167 8.46 -6.21 -18.00
CA ALA A 167 8.38 -6.62 -19.40
C ALA A 167 7.22 -7.62 -19.61
N VAL A 168 6.47 -7.41 -20.68
CA VAL A 168 5.55 -8.41 -21.25
C VAL A 168 6.35 -9.24 -22.26
N ARG A 169 6.52 -10.54 -22.00
CA ARG A 169 7.35 -11.43 -22.81
C ARG A 169 6.52 -12.08 -23.90
N GLU A 170 7.18 -12.42 -24.99
CA GLU A 170 6.53 -13.21 -26.03
C GLU A 170 6.17 -14.61 -25.50
N GLY A 171 4.93 -15.03 -25.76
CA GLY A 171 4.42 -16.30 -25.26
C GLY A 171 3.87 -16.28 -23.83
N ASP A 172 3.91 -15.13 -23.14
CA ASP A 172 3.26 -15.01 -21.84
C ASP A 172 1.77 -15.30 -21.91
N THR A 173 1.26 -15.87 -20.86
CA THR A 173 -0.16 -15.79 -20.48
C THR A 173 -0.38 -14.57 -19.55
N VAL A 174 -1.63 -14.21 -19.33
CA VAL A 174 -1.98 -13.17 -18.34
C VAL A 174 -1.47 -13.54 -16.94
N ASP A 175 -1.55 -14.82 -16.58
CA ASP A 175 -1.08 -15.31 -15.28
C ASP A 175 0.44 -15.20 -15.14
N ASP A 176 1.22 -15.44 -16.21
CA ASP A 176 2.66 -15.25 -16.21
C ASP A 176 3.04 -13.79 -16.00
N LEU A 177 2.33 -12.86 -16.65
CA LEU A 177 2.50 -11.43 -16.46
C LEU A 177 2.11 -11.02 -15.05
N ALA A 178 0.96 -11.50 -14.57
CA ALA A 178 0.48 -11.20 -13.21
C ALA A 178 1.47 -11.64 -12.13
N ALA A 179 2.04 -12.85 -12.28
CA ALA A 179 3.06 -13.35 -11.35
C ALA A 179 4.26 -12.39 -11.26
N ARG A 180 4.80 -11.95 -12.41
CA ARG A 180 5.94 -11.00 -12.44
C ARG A 180 5.59 -9.62 -11.90
N ILE A 181 4.35 -9.16 -12.11
CA ILE A 181 3.87 -7.90 -11.52
C ILE A 181 3.80 -8.03 -10.00
N HIS A 182 3.24 -9.13 -9.49
CA HIS A 182 3.16 -9.37 -8.04
C HIS A 182 4.54 -9.50 -7.39
N ASP A 183 5.51 -10.15 -8.04
CA ASP A 183 6.89 -10.18 -7.56
C ASP A 183 7.46 -8.75 -7.44
N MET A 184 7.20 -7.89 -8.43
CA MET A 184 7.64 -6.50 -8.39
C MET A 184 6.91 -5.66 -7.34
N GLU A 185 5.62 -5.92 -7.12
CA GLU A 185 4.83 -5.29 -6.04
C GLU A 185 5.44 -5.59 -4.67
N HIS A 186 5.81 -6.84 -4.43
CA HIS A 186 6.39 -7.30 -3.16
C HIS A 186 7.75 -6.66 -2.87
N LEU A 187 8.49 -6.25 -3.91
CA LEU A 187 9.76 -5.52 -3.76
C LEU A 187 9.53 -4.00 -3.58
N LEU A 188 8.71 -3.41 -4.46
CA LEU A 188 8.56 -1.96 -4.53
C LEU A 188 7.80 -1.38 -3.35
N TYR A 189 6.76 -2.10 -2.86
CA TYR A 189 5.93 -1.54 -1.80
C TYR A 189 6.69 -1.38 -0.46
N PRO A 190 7.42 -2.40 0.05
CA PRO A 190 8.28 -2.22 1.22
C PRO A 190 9.38 -1.17 1.02
N GLU A 191 10.01 -1.12 -0.18
CA GLU A 191 11.02 -0.10 -0.52
C GLU A 191 10.46 1.31 -0.31
N VAL A 192 9.28 1.60 -0.87
CA VAL A 192 8.62 2.91 -0.74
C VAL A 192 8.25 3.21 0.71
N LEU A 193 7.73 2.23 1.45
CA LEU A 193 7.43 2.41 2.87
C LEU A 193 8.69 2.70 3.70
N GLY A 194 9.82 2.12 3.33
CA GLY A 194 11.12 2.44 3.90
C GLY A 194 11.54 3.89 3.63
N MET A 195 11.37 4.38 2.41
CA MET A 195 11.62 5.80 2.07
C MET A 195 10.74 6.75 2.88
N ILE A 196 9.45 6.41 3.04
CA ILE A 196 8.51 7.19 3.85
C ILE A 196 8.95 7.19 5.33
N ALA A 197 9.31 6.04 5.88
CA ALA A 197 9.76 5.90 7.26
C ALA A 197 11.05 6.68 7.55
N GLN A 198 11.90 6.84 6.53
CA GLN A 198 13.12 7.65 6.60
C GLN A 198 12.86 9.16 6.39
N GLY A 199 11.60 9.56 6.14
CA GLY A 199 11.24 10.96 5.89
C GLY A 199 11.73 11.51 4.55
N ARG A 200 12.02 10.63 3.58
CA ARG A 200 12.58 10.99 2.26
C ARG A 200 11.53 11.37 1.21
N VAL A 201 10.26 11.14 1.47
CA VAL A 201 9.17 11.35 0.52
C VAL A 201 8.41 12.62 0.86
N HIS A 202 8.39 13.59 -0.05
CA HIS A 202 7.77 14.89 0.15
C HIS A 202 6.76 15.19 -0.95
N VAL A 203 5.58 15.70 -0.58
CA VAL A 203 4.61 16.24 -1.54
C VAL A 203 4.88 17.73 -1.73
N THR A 204 5.15 18.13 -2.98
CA THR A 204 5.43 19.53 -3.31
C THR A 204 4.15 20.38 -3.35
N PRO A 205 4.23 21.73 -3.28
CA PRO A 205 3.06 22.60 -3.39
C PRO A 205 2.26 22.41 -4.69
N GLU A 206 2.92 21.96 -5.76
CA GLU A 206 2.31 21.67 -7.06
C GLU A 206 1.63 20.30 -7.10
N GLY A 207 1.58 19.56 -5.97
CA GLY A 207 0.97 18.24 -5.87
C GLY A 207 1.78 17.12 -6.54
N LYS A 208 3.10 17.30 -6.69
CA LYS A 208 4.02 16.24 -7.14
C LYS A 208 4.77 15.66 -5.96
N VAL A 209 5.44 14.52 -6.17
CA VAL A 209 6.33 13.93 -5.17
C VAL A 209 7.78 14.19 -5.55
N SER A 210 8.58 14.59 -4.56
CA SER A 210 10.04 14.52 -4.59
C SER A 210 10.52 13.46 -3.60
N VAL A 211 11.60 12.77 -3.95
CA VAL A 211 12.23 11.74 -3.09
C VAL A 211 13.71 12.14 -2.93
N ASP A 212 14.12 12.29 -1.69
CA ASP A 212 15.52 12.59 -1.37
C ASP A 212 16.41 11.37 -1.66
N ALA A 213 17.65 11.63 -2.09
CA ALA A 213 18.63 10.63 -2.47
C ALA A 213 19.09 9.73 -1.29
#